data_6a564efcb9973572c22061ada6c75955
#
_entry.id   6a564efcb9973572c22061ada6c75955
#
_cell.length_a   1.000
_cell.length_b   1.000
_cell.length_c   1.000
_cell.angle_alpha   90.00
_cell.angle_beta   90.00
_cell.angle_gamma   90.00
#
_symmetry.space_group_name_H-M   'P 1'
#
loop_
_entity.id
_entity.type
_entity.pdbx_description
1 polymer ?
#
loop_
_entity_poly.entity_id
_entity_poly.type
_entity_poly.pdbx_seq_one_letter_code
_entity_poly.pdbx_strand_id
1 'polypeptide(L)'
;MRNWFFSTSLILFLSCTSDLQPKPWGYLRLDYPEAQYQNFEKLASFSFEYNNFAKVSIANQYNSQLVYPKMKATLYLNYNAVNNNLDSLLNDAYKLPYKHISKAESIPEKVFVNPVNGVYGTLFSVVGNAASQYQFFLTDSLKHFLVGSV
;
A
#
# COMPACT_ATOMS: atom_id res chain seq x y z
N MET A 1 62.97 -29.07 -21.63
CA MET A 1 61.79 -29.33 -20.77
C MET A 1 61.38 -28.12 -19.91
N ARG A 2 62.26 -27.11 -19.74
CA ARG A 2 61.98 -25.94 -18.85
C ARG A 2 61.00 -24.90 -19.45
N ASN A 3 60.89 -24.82 -20.75
CA ASN A 3 60.04 -23.82 -21.44
C ASN A 3 58.56 -24.27 -21.62
N TRP A 4 58.26 -25.54 -21.42
CA TRP A 4 56.88 -26.03 -21.54
C TRP A 4 56.05 -25.70 -20.33
N PHE A 5 56.64 -25.61 -19.16
CA PHE A 5 55.94 -25.24 -17.91
C PHE A 5 55.49 -23.77 -17.91
N PHE A 6 56.24 -22.86 -18.57
CA PHE A 6 55.85 -21.44 -18.68
C PHE A 6 54.70 -21.21 -19.63
N SER A 7 54.56 -22.02 -20.68
CA SER A 7 53.45 -21.91 -21.66
C SER A 7 52.12 -22.38 -21.09
N THR A 8 52.11 -23.37 -20.22
CA THR A 8 50.87 -23.91 -19.62
C THR A 8 50.32 -22.99 -18.52
N SER A 9 51.19 -22.23 -17.84
CA SER A 9 50.76 -21.28 -16.79
C SER A 9 50.09 -20.05 -17.34
N LEU A 10 50.34 -19.64 -18.57
CA LEU A 10 49.76 -18.45 -19.20
C LEU A 10 48.30 -18.64 -19.66
N ILE A 11 47.86 -19.89 -19.85
CA ILE A 11 46.50 -20.20 -20.34
C ILE A 11 45.45 -20.11 -19.22
N LEU A 12 45.88 -20.19 -17.95
CA LEU A 12 44.97 -20.18 -16.78
C LEU A 12 44.44 -18.78 -16.43
N PHE A 13 44.95 -17.71 -17.02
CA PHE A 13 44.51 -16.33 -16.71
C PHE A 13 43.45 -15.77 -17.66
N LEU A 14 42.97 -16.52 -18.65
CA LEU A 14 42.00 -16.04 -19.63
C LEU A 14 40.57 -16.42 -19.33
N SER A 15 40.27 -16.97 -18.15
CA SER A 15 38.89 -17.40 -17.77
C SER A 15 38.22 -16.42 -16.81
N CYS A 16 38.13 -15.16 -17.18
CA CYS A 16 37.19 -14.20 -16.57
C CYS A 16 36.33 -13.57 -17.65
N THR A 17 35.33 -14.28 -18.11
CA THR A 17 34.19 -13.66 -18.74
C THR A 17 33.23 -13.26 -17.60
N SER A 18 33.23 -11.99 -17.23
CA SER A 18 32.18 -11.44 -16.42
C SER A 18 30.90 -11.52 -17.25
N ASP A 19 30.03 -12.47 -16.95
CA ASP A 19 28.66 -12.45 -17.45
C ASP A 19 28.07 -11.09 -17.12
N LEU A 20 27.77 -10.31 -18.16
CA LEU A 20 27.06 -9.04 -18.03
C LEU A 20 25.65 -9.37 -17.53
N GLN A 21 25.45 -9.41 -16.23
CA GLN A 21 24.11 -9.49 -15.66
C GLN A 21 23.34 -8.22 -16.04
N PRO A 22 22.20 -8.34 -16.73
CA PRO A 22 21.38 -7.18 -17.01
C PRO A 22 21.01 -6.51 -15.69
N LYS A 23 21.31 -5.22 -15.57
CA LYS A 23 20.93 -4.45 -14.38
C LYS A 23 19.40 -4.43 -14.29
N PRO A 24 18.84 -4.61 -13.09
CA PRO A 24 17.39 -4.47 -12.92
C PRO A 24 16.95 -3.07 -13.35
N TRP A 25 15.74 -2.98 -13.91
CA TRP A 25 15.15 -1.71 -14.30
C TRP A 25 15.07 -0.80 -13.08
N GLY A 26 15.67 0.39 -13.19
CA GLY A 26 15.56 1.40 -12.13
C GLY A 26 14.17 2.02 -12.13
N TYR A 27 13.60 2.22 -10.95
CA TYR A 27 12.39 3.00 -10.80
C TYR A 27 12.71 4.49 -10.83
N LEU A 28 11.81 5.28 -11.45
CA LEU A 28 11.93 6.72 -11.44
C LEU A 28 11.79 7.23 -10.00
N ARG A 29 12.78 7.95 -9.51
CA ARG A 29 12.70 8.66 -8.24
C ARG A 29 11.83 9.89 -8.44
N LEU A 30 10.68 9.93 -7.75
CA LEU A 30 9.80 11.08 -7.72
C LEU A 30 10.08 11.89 -6.45
N ASP A 31 10.31 13.19 -6.62
CA ASP A 31 10.41 14.12 -5.50
C ASP A 31 9.01 14.69 -5.24
N TYR A 32 8.47 14.38 -4.07
CA TYR A 32 7.20 14.92 -3.62
C TYR A 32 7.43 16.12 -2.72
N PRO A 33 6.54 17.15 -2.81
CA PRO A 33 6.59 18.27 -1.85
C PRO A 33 6.30 17.76 -0.43
N GLU A 34 6.80 18.48 0.57
CA GLU A 34 6.55 18.14 1.97
C GLU A 34 5.05 18.05 2.26
N ALA A 35 4.67 16.98 2.96
CA ALA A 35 3.30 16.73 3.32
C ALA A 35 2.84 17.75 4.39
N GLN A 36 1.73 18.43 4.12
CA GLN A 36 1.04 19.28 5.08
C GLN A 36 -0.32 18.69 5.36
N TYR A 37 -0.64 18.49 6.63
CA TYR A 37 -1.87 17.83 7.04
C TYR A 37 -2.89 18.83 7.55
N GLN A 38 -4.16 18.52 7.33
CA GLN A 38 -5.30 19.27 7.84
C GLN A 38 -6.39 18.29 8.32
N ASN A 39 -7.15 18.71 9.33
CA ASN A 39 -8.21 17.89 9.90
C ASN A 39 -9.43 17.79 8.99
N PHE A 40 -10.00 16.61 8.91
CA PHE A 40 -11.29 16.35 8.33
C PHE A 40 -12.32 16.15 9.44
N GLU A 41 -13.27 17.06 9.57
CA GLU A 41 -14.29 17.09 10.62
C GLU A 41 -15.71 17.16 10.06
N LYS A 42 -15.88 16.94 8.74
CA LYS A 42 -17.15 17.17 8.06
C LYS A 42 -18.19 16.04 8.27
N LEU A 43 -17.76 14.89 8.78
CA LEU A 43 -18.65 13.77 9.09
C LEU A 43 -18.67 13.58 10.61
N ALA A 44 -19.85 13.56 11.20
CA ALA A 44 -20.03 13.52 12.67
C ALA A 44 -19.52 12.23 13.34
N SER A 45 -19.22 11.18 12.56
CA SER A 45 -18.92 9.85 13.08
C SER A 45 -17.41 9.58 13.27
N PHE A 46 -16.55 10.31 12.59
CA PHE A 46 -15.10 10.14 12.67
C PHE A 46 -14.36 11.40 12.15
N SER A 47 -13.15 11.59 12.64
CA SER A 47 -12.22 12.61 12.18
C SER A 47 -10.87 11.99 11.84
N PHE A 48 -10.13 12.60 10.93
CA PHE A 48 -8.79 12.17 10.55
C PHE A 48 -8.01 13.33 9.93
N GLU A 49 -6.71 13.19 9.91
CA GLU A 49 -5.84 14.12 9.21
C GLU A 49 -5.57 13.64 7.78
N TYR A 50 -5.65 14.53 6.83
CA TYR A 50 -5.32 14.25 5.44
C TYR A 50 -4.41 15.31 4.84
N ASN A 51 -3.62 14.93 3.84
CA ASN A 51 -2.72 15.85 3.15
C ASN A 51 -3.51 16.90 2.37
N ASN A 52 -3.15 18.17 2.50
CA ASN A 52 -3.81 19.33 1.88
C ASN A 52 -3.76 19.31 0.34
N PHE A 53 -2.95 18.45 -0.29
CA PHE A 53 -2.97 18.26 -1.76
C PHE A 53 -4.22 17.52 -2.25
N ALA A 54 -4.97 16.89 -1.35
CA ALA A 54 -6.22 16.23 -1.67
C ALA A 54 -7.38 17.22 -1.75
N LYS A 55 -8.28 16.97 -2.69
CA LYS A 55 -9.61 17.58 -2.75
C LYS A 55 -10.61 16.59 -2.15
N VAL A 56 -11.32 17.04 -1.13
CA VAL A 56 -12.36 16.24 -0.49
C VAL A 56 -13.65 16.34 -1.30
N SER A 57 -14.24 15.18 -1.64
CA SER A 57 -15.56 15.05 -2.23
C SER A 57 -16.42 14.14 -1.33
N ILE A 58 -17.55 14.64 -0.87
CA ILE A 58 -18.50 13.91 -0.03
C ILE A 58 -19.70 13.57 -0.88
N ALA A 59 -19.90 12.28 -1.16
CA ALA A 59 -21.05 11.82 -1.92
C ALA A 59 -22.31 11.74 -1.03
N ASN A 60 -22.15 11.25 0.20
CA ASN A 60 -23.19 11.17 1.23
C ASN A 60 -22.55 10.94 2.61
N GLN A 61 -23.37 10.74 3.65
CA GLN A 61 -22.88 10.50 5.02
C GLN A 61 -22.04 9.22 5.20
N TYR A 62 -22.06 8.30 4.24
CA TYR A 62 -21.35 7.02 4.29
C TYR A 62 -20.16 6.96 3.35
N ASN A 63 -20.17 7.75 2.27
CA ASN A 63 -19.17 7.67 1.21
C ASN A 63 -18.50 9.01 0.97
N SER A 64 -17.19 9.01 1.05
CA SER A 64 -16.34 10.16 0.75
C SER A 64 -15.12 9.76 -0.07
N GLN A 65 -14.50 10.73 -0.71
CA GLN A 65 -13.32 10.53 -1.54
C GLN A 65 -12.30 11.64 -1.28
N LEU A 66 -11.04 11.26 -1.23
CA LEU A 66 -9.90 12.17 -1.25
C LEU A 66 -9.21 12.05 -2.61
N VAL A 67 -9.41 13.05 -3.44
CA VAL A 67 -8.85 13.07 -4.81
C VAL A 67 -7.52 13.83 -4.80
N TYR A 68 -6.46 13.18 -5.25
CA TYR A 68 -5.11 13.74 -5.42
C TYR A 68 -4.82 13.97 -6.92
N PRO A 69 -5.19 15.12 -7.50
CA PRO A 69 -5.13 15.31 -8.95
C PRO A 69 -3.72 15.21 -9.53
N LYS A 70 -2.72 15.73 -8.82
CA LYS A 70 -1.31 15.68 -9.25
C LYS A 70 -0.74 14.26 -9.25
N MET A 71 -1.24 13.39 -8.38
CA MET A 71 -0.81 11.99 -8.25
C MET A 71 -1.69 11.05 -9.07
N LYS A 72 -2.78 11.54 -9.67
CA LYS A 72 -3.82 10.73 -10.36
C LYS A 72 -4.33 9.60 -9.47
N ALA A 73 -4.44 9.84 -8.18
CA ALA A 73 -4.89 8.88 -7.18
C ALA A 73 -6.18 9.36 -6.52
N THR A 74 -7.01 8.41 -6.14
CA THR A 74 -8.24 8.67 -5.38
C THR A 74 -8.35 7.66 -4.25
N LEU A 75 -8.43 8.16 -3.03
CA LEU A 75 -8.74 7.35 -1.86
C LEU A 75 -10.25 7.37 -1.64
N TYR A 76 -10.88 6.21 -1.77
CA TYR A 76 -12.29 5.98 -1.49
C TYR A 76 -12.45 5.59 -0.03
N LEU A 77 -13.40 6.22 0.66
CA LEU A 77 -13.72 5.97 2.06
C LEU A 77 -15.20 5.59 2.18
N ASN A 78 -15.46 4.41 2.75
CA ASN A 78 -16.80 3.89 2.98
C ASN A 78 -16.99 3.65 4.48
N TYR A 79 -17.92 4.36 5.08
CA TYR A 79 -18.27 4.23 6.48
C TYR A 79 -19.45 3.29 6.67
N ASN A 80 -19.38 2.43 7.66
CA ASN A 80 -20.44 1.54 8.09
C ASN A 80 -20.65 1.66 9.60
N ALA A 81 -21.89 1.81 10.04
CA ALA A 81 -22.22 1.67 11.46
C ALA A 81 -22.20 0.19 11.85
N VAL A 82 -21.59 -0.10 12.99
CA VAL A 82 -21.60 -1.46 13.56
C VAL A 82 -22.91 -1.68 14.32
N ASN A 83 -23.69 -2.67 13.89
CA ASN A 83 -24.98 -3.05 14.48
C ASN A 83 -24.98 -4.56 14.74
N ASN A 84 -24.18 -5.02 15.71
CA ASN A 84 -23.96 -6.43 16.02
C ASN A 84 -23.46 -7.27 14.81
N ASN A 85 -22.87 -6.64 13.80
CA ASN A 85 -22.41 -7.24 12.57
C ASN A 85 -20.90 -7.05 12.32
N LEU A 86 -20.12 -6.78 13.37
CA LEU A 86 -18.67 -6.53 13.25
C LEU A 86 -17.93 -7.68 12.56
N ASP A 87 -18.26 -8.93 12.92
CA ASP A 87 -17.63 -10.10 12.31
C ASP A 87 -17.86 -10.18 10.79
N SER A 88 -19.07 -9.82 10.35
CA SER A 88 -19.39 -9.77 8.92
C SER A 88 -18.58 -8.67 8.21
N LEU A 89 -18.51 -7.47 8.79
CA LEU A 89 -17.75 -6.35 8.25
C LEU A 89 -16.24 -6.66 8.18
N LEU A 90 -15.69 -7.28 9.21
CA LEU A 90 -14.30 -7.74 9.23
C LEU A 90 -14.04 -8.79 8.15
N ASN A 91 -14.90 -9.80 8.05
CA ASN A 91 -14.78 -10.85 7.05
C ASN A 91 -14.80 -10.28 5.62
N ASP A 92 -15.68 -9.31 5.35
CA ASP A 92 -15.74 -8.64 4.05
C ASP A 92 -14.50 -7.79 3.78
N ALA A 93 -14.01 -7.04 4.78
CA ALA A 93 -12.80 -6.23 4.67
C ALA A 93 -11.55 -7.09 4.42
N TYR A 94 -11.42 -8.23 5.11
CA TYR A 94 -10.31 -9.16 4.89
C TYR A 94 -10.38 -9.87 3.53
N LYS A 95 -11.56 -10.14 3.00
CA LYS A 95 -11.72 -10.76 1.66
C LYS A 95 -11.40 -9.81 0.51
N LEU A 96 -11.57 -8.51 0.72
CA LEU A 96 -11.46 -7.52 -0.34
C LEU A 96 -10.09 -7.51 -1.05
N PRO A 97 -8.94 -7.47 -0.34
CA PRO A 97 -7.62 -7.52 -0.96
C PRO A 97 -7.38 -8.81 -1.73
N TYR A 98 -7.88 -9.93 -1.23
CA TYR A 98 -7.68 -11.26 -1.83
C TYR A 98 -8.46 -11.50 -3.13
N LYS A 99 -9.39 -10.62 -3.50
CA LYS A 99 -9.98 -10.59 -4.85
C LYS A 99 -8.95 -10.32 -5.94
N HIS A 100 -7.81 -9.74 -5.57
CA HIS A 100 -6.71 -9.43 -6.48
C HIS A 100 -5.62 -10.51 -6.53
N ILE A 101 -5.77 -11.62 -5.82
CA ILE A 101 -4.74 -12.65 -5.63
C ILE A 101 -4.18 -13.21 -6.95
N SER A 102 -4.98 -13.27 -8.01
CA SER A 102 -4.54 -13.76 -9.32
C SER A 102 -3.55 -12.83 -10.04
N LYS A 103 -3.44 -11.57 -9.58
CA LYS A 103 -2.55 -10.53 -10.14
C LYS A 103 -1.56 -10.00 -9.10
N ALA A 104 -1.68 -10.45 -7.86
CA ALA A 104 -0.81 -10.06 -6.77
C ALA A 104 0.39 -11.01 -6.68
N GLU A 105 1.57 -10.45 -6.47
CA GLU A 105 2.79 -11.19 -6.12
C GLU A 105 2.82 -11.48 -4.61
N SER A 106 2.33 -10.55 -3.81
CA SER A 106 2.15 -10.68 -2.37
C SER A 106 1.11 -9.68 -1.85
N ILE A 107 0.56 -9.97 -0.66
CA ILE A 107 -0.39 -9.09 0.03
C ILE A 107 0.05 -8.96 1.49
N PRO A 108 1.13 -8.18 1.77
CA PRO A 108 1.54 -7.92 3.13
C PRO A 108 0.49 -7.11 3.90
N GLU A 109 0.32 -7.48 5.17
CA GLU A 109 -0.60 -6.86 6.11
C GLU A 109 0.16 -6.08 7.17
N LYS A 110 -0.31 -4.89 7.50
CA LYS A 110 0.21 -4.09 8.61
C LYS A 110 -0.92 -3.75 9.57
N VAL A 111 -0.85 -4.35 10.76
CA VAL A 111 -1.82 -4.07 11.84
C VAL A 111 -1.55 -2.71 12.46
N PHE A 112 -2.61 -1.97 12.73
CA PHE A 112 -2.62 -0.68 13.42
C PHE A 112 -3.41 -0.80 14.72
N VAL A 113 -2.80 -0.34 15.81
CA VAL A 113 -3.41 -0.34 17.14
C VAL A 113 -3.16 1.01 17.82
N ASN A 114 -4.22 1.75 18.11
CA ASN A 114 -4.17 3.00 18.85
C ASN A 114 -5.18 2.96 20.00
N PRO A 115 -4.79 2.40 21.17
CA PRO A 115 -5.71 2.24 22.28
C PRO A 115 -6.10 3.58 22.92
N VAL A 116 -5.29 4.62 22.78
CA VAL A 116 -5.59 5.96 23.32
C VAL A 116 -6.83 6.56 22.64
N ASN A 117 -6.93 6.39 21.35
CA ASN A 117 -8.07 6.86 20.55
C ASN A 117 -9.11 5.78 20.28
N GLY A 118 -8.92 4.55 20.81
CA GLY A 118 -9.82 3.42 20.59
C GLY A 118 -9.91 3.02 19.12
N VAL A 119 -8.83 3.11 18.34
CA VAL A 119 -8.84 2.81 16.90
C VAL A 119 -7.94 1.63 16.59
N TYR A 120 -8.50 0.65 15.89
CA TYR A 120 -7.86 -0.59 15.48
C TYR A 120 -8.08 -0.81 13.99
N GLY A 121 -7.14 -1.45 13.32
CA GLY A 121 -7.32 -1.73 11.89
C GLY A 121 -6.16 -2.47 11.24
N THR A 122 -6.29 -2.69 9.96
CA THR A 122 -5.26 -3.33 9.14
C THR A 122 -5.16 -2.64 7.79
N LEU A 123 -3.93 -2.40 7.36
CA LEU A 123 -3.58 -1.95 6.02
C LEU A 123 -3.07 -3.15 5.22
N PHE A 124 -3.63 -3.37 4.05
CA PHE A 124 -3.21 -4.36 3.07
C PHE A 124 -2.51 -3.65 1.91
N SER A 125 -1.34 -4.15 1.53
CA SER A 125 -0.60 -3.67 0.36
C SER A 125 -0.60 -4.76 -0.70
N VAL A 126 -1.38 -4.60 -1.76
CA VAL A 126 -1.42 -5.57 -2.87
C VAL A 126 -0.27 -5.25 -3.82
N VAL A 127 0.82 -6.00 -3.70
CA VAL A 127 2.01 -5.87 -4.55
C VAL A 127 1.75 -6.61 -5.86
N GLY A 128 1.96 -5.93 -7.00
CA GLY A 128 1.75 -6.51 -8.32
C GLY A 128 0.86 -5.62 -9.21
N ASN A 129 0.34 -6.18 -10.29
CA ASN A 129 -0.50 -5.46 -11.25
C ASN A 129 -1.98 -5.50 -10.84
N ALA A 130 -2.29 -4.96 -9.65
CA ALA A 130 -3.65 -4.87 -9.12
C ALA A 130 -4.26 -3.49 -9.35
N ALA A 131 -5.57 -3.45 -9.52
CA ALA A 131 -6.31 -2.19 -9.73
C ALA A 131 -6.39 -1.32 -8.47
N SER A 132 -6.40 -1.94 -7.29
CA SER A 132 -6.35 -1.27 -5.98
C SER A 132 -5.16 -1.82 -5.21
N GLN A 133 -4.13 -0.99 -5.06
CA GLN A 133 -2.87 -1.40 -4.44
C GLN A 133 -2.88 -1.28 -2.92
N TYR A 134 -3.69 -0.39 -2.37
CA TYR A 134 -3.81 -0.20 -0.93
C TYR A 134 -5.27 -0.28 -0.52
N GLN A 135 -5.53 -1.12 0.48
CA GLN A 135 -6.85 -1.27 1.09
C GLN A 135 -6.65 -1.32 2.61
N PHE A 136 -7.58 -0.76 3.35
CA PHE A 136 -7.52 -0.80 4.80
C PHE A 136 -8.91 -0.78 5.41
N PHE A 137 -9.00 -1.20 6.65
CA PHE A 137 -10.14 -0.88 7.49
C PHE A 137 -9.66 -0.31 8.83
N LEU A 138 -10.53 0.50 9.42
CA LEU A 138 -10.37 1.04 10.79
C LEU A 138 -11.70 0.87 11.52
N THR A 139 -11.64 0.56 12.81
CA THR A 139 -12.81 0.37 13.65
C THR A 139 -12.50 0.71 15.10
N ASP A 140 -13.52 1.15 15.85
CA ASP A 140 -13.49 1.21 17.30
C ASP A 140 -13.96 -0.10 17.95
N SER A 141 -14.26 -1.12 17.12
CA SER A 141 -14.80 -2.43 17.52
C SER A 141 -16.20 -2.41 18.14
N LEU A 142 -16.84 -1.24 18.25
CA LEU A 142 -18.12 -1.07 18.94
C LEU A 142 -19.22 -0.49 18.06
N LYS A 143 -18.95 0.65 17.40
CA LYS A 143 -19.96 1.43 16.67
C LYS A 143 -19.55 1.83 15.27
N HIS A 144 -18.26 1.95 15.00
CA HIS A 144 -17.76 2.57 13.81
C HIS A 144 -16.84 1.63 13.02
N PHE A 145 -17.06 1.55 11.71
CA PHE A 145 -16.25 0.76 10.79
C PHE A 145 -16.02 1.57 9.51
N LEU A 146 -14.77 1.82 9.17
CA LEU A 146 -14.35 2.56 8.00
C LEU A 146 -13.51 1.67 7.09
N VAL A 147 -13.85 1.59 5.82
CA VAL A 147 -13.05 0.90 4.79
C VAL A 147 -12.49 1.93 3.84
N GLY A 148 -11.21 1.82 3.51
CA GLY A 148 -10.56 2.65 2.52
C GLY A 148 -9.87 1.83 1.43
N SER A 149 -9.83 2.38 0.22
CA SER A 149 -9.13 1.79 -0.94
C SER A 149 -8.58 2.87 -1.87
N VAL A 150 -7.41 2.60 -2.46
CA VAL A 150 -6.74 3.46 -3.46
C VAL A 150 -6.56 2.70 -4.75
#